data_73b4e16138072d537207a7e4c3442fa6
#
_entry.id   73b4e16138072d537207a7e4c3442fa6
#
_cell.length_a   1.000
_cell.length_b   1.000
_cell.length_c   1.000
_cell.angle_alpha   90.00
_cell.angle_beta   90.00
_cell.angle_gamma   90.00
#
_symmetry.space_group_name_H-M   'P 1'
#
loop_
_entity.id
_entity.type
_entity.pdbx_description
1 polymer ?
#
loop_
_entity_poly.entity_id
_entity_poly.type
_entity_poly.pdbx_seq_one_letter_code
_entity_poly.pdbx_strand_id
1 'polypeptide(L)'
;MNVELAQRFVQPGSLVVDLGCSLGTTLIALAKGIEDPTVRFLGIDNSQAMLARARGNLEAAGVAKRCELRAADLNDELDLRDASVVIMNWTLQFVRPLNRDRVIRAIHGALRDRGCLIVFEKVLGDESLLNRMYIDLYYGFKRRNGYSDLEIAEKRERLENVLVPYRIEDNLQLLTRNGFPVNDVVFRWYNWAGFLAVKLDARP
;
A
#
# COMPACT_ATOMS: atom_id res chain seq x y z
N MET A 1 2.91 -5.06 11.74
CA MET A 1 3.05 -5.83 10.48
C MET A 1 3.86 -5.09 9.42
N ASN A 2 3.45 -3.92 8.85
CA ASN A 2 4.25 -3.23 7.82
C ASN A 2 5.72 -3.01 8.24
N VAL A 3 5.96 -2.55 9.45
CA VAL A 3 7.32 -2.31 9.98
C VAL A 3 8.12 -3.61 10.07
N GLU A 4 7.53 -4.66 10.62
CA GLU A 4 8.18 -5.98 10.77
C GLU A 4 8.54 -6.60 9.42
N LEU A 5 7.64 -6.51 8.44
CA LEU A 5 7.93 -6.95 7.08
C LEU A 5 9.03 -6.08 6.45
N ALA A 6 8.90 -4.75 6.52
CA ALA A 6 9.88 -3.83 5.94
C ALA A 6 11.29 -4.04 6.51
N GLN A 7 11.43 -4.28 7.83
CA GLN A 7 12.71 -4.55 8.49
C GLN A 7 13.44 -5.78 7.93
N ARG A 8 12.73 -6.73 7.30
CA ARG A 8 13.34 -7.93 6.68
C ARG A 8 13.96 -7.66 5.32
N PHE A 9 13.52 -6.58 4.65
CA PHE A 9 13.87 -6.29 3.26
C PHE A 9 14.59 -4.95 3.09
N VAL A 10 14.55 -4.07 4.08
CA VAL A 10 15.25 -2.78 4.02
C VAL A 10 16.75 -2.99 3.88
N GLN A 11 17.37 -2.19 3.02
CA GLN A 11 18.79 -2.25 2.72
C GLN A 11 19.47 -0.90 3.08
N PRO A 12 20.73 -0.90 3.55
CA PRO A 12 21.44 0.33 3.87
C PRO A 12 21.50 1.30 2.70
N GLY A 13 21.29 2.58 2.98
CA GLY A 13 21.32 3.65 1.98
C GLY A 13 20.16 3.62 0.96
N SER A 14 19.16 2.77 1.13
CA SER A 14 18.02 2.65 0.21
C SER A 14 16.88 3.60 0.54
N LEU A 15 15.91 3.63 -0.38
CA LEU A 15 14.66 4.32 -0.21
C LEU A 15 13.56 3.33 0.24
N VAL A 16 12.72 3.74 1.19
CA VAL A 16 11.46 3.10 1.57
C VAL A 16 10.32 4.01 1.11
N VAL A 17 9.42 3.49 0.29
CA VAL A 17 8.37 4.29 -0.37
C VAL A 17 6.99 3.90 0.12
N ASP A 18 6.16 4.88 0.47
CA ASP A 18 4.73 4.72 0.79
C ASP A 18 3.89 5.40 -0.30
N LEU A 19 3.28 4.59 -1.17
CA LEU A 19 2.41 5.06 -2.25
C LEU A 19 0.97 5.19 -1.77
N GLY A 20 0.42 6.40 -1.82
CA GLY A 20 -0.83 6.78 -1.18
C GLY A 20 -0.63 7.03 0.32
N CYS A 21 0.40 7.80 0.67
CA CYS A 21 0.83 7.99 2.05
C CYS A 21 -0.16 8.77 2.93
N SER A 22 -1.15 9.45 2.33
CA SER A 22 -2.19 10.19 3.04
C SER A 22 -1.62 11.11 4.14
N LEU A 23 -1.94 10.86 5.40
CA LEU A 23 -1.48 11.64 6.56
C LEU A 23 -0.07 11.26 7.06
N GLY A 24 0.64 10.38 6.37
CA GLY A 24 2.01 9.95 6.71
C GLY A 24 2.12 8.96 7.87
N THR A 25 1.02 8.36 8.29
CA THR A 25 1.00 7.45 9.46
C THR A 25 1.93 6.24 9.26
N THR A 26 1.92 5.65 8.07
CA THR A 26 2.81 4.52 7.73
C THR A 26 4.27 4.96 7.71
N LEU A 27 4.58 6.11 7.09
CA LEU A 27 5.93 6.68 7.07
C LEU A 27 6.48 6.92 8.48
N ILE A 28 5.67 7.47 9.39
CA ILE A 28 6.05 7.70 10.79
C ILE A 28 6.40 6.38 11.46
N ALA A 29 5.57 5.36 11.30
CA ALA A 29 5.80 4.05 11.90
C ALA A 29 7.08 3.41 11.36
N LEU A 30 7.32 3.48 10.05
CA LEU A 30 8.52 2.96 9.39
C LEU A 30 9.78 3.72 9.81
N ALA A 31 9.74 5.06 9.81
CA ALA A 31 10.90 5.88 10.17
C ALA A 31 11.29 5.75 11.65
N LYS A 32 10.33 5.42 12.54
CA LYS A 32 10.62 5.08 13.94
C LYS A 32 11.10 3.64 14.11
N GLY A 33 10.61 2.71 13.29
CA GLY A 33 10.94 1.29 13.43
C GLY A 33 12.21 0.88 12.68
N ILE A 34 12.66 1.64 11.67
CA ILE A 34 13.89 1.37 10.91
C ILE A 34 14.98 2.30 11.43
N GLU A 35 15.92 1.74 12.20
CA GLU A 35 16.95 2.50 12.93
C GLU A 35 18.10 2.98 12.04
N ASP A 36 18.38 2.28 10.90
CA ASP A 36 19.48 2.65 10.01
C ASP A 36 19.35 4.10 9.53
N PRO A 37 20.28 4.99 9.90
CA PRO A 37 20.20 6.41 9.58
C PRO A 37 20.45 6.71 8.09
N THR A 38 20.96 5.76 7.33
CA THR A 38 21.21 5.90 5.89
C THR A 38 19.94 5.69 5.05
N VAL A 39 18.92 5.05 5.61
CA VAL A 39 17.63 4.80 4.96
C VAL A 39 16.81 6.09 4.92
N ARG A 40 16.26 6.40 3.75
CA ARG A 40 15.35 7.53 3.51
C ARG A 40 13.94 7.03 3.25
N PHE A 41 12.95 7.89 3.46
CA PHE A 41 11.55 7.59 3.30
C PHE A 41 10.91 8.56 2.31
N LEU A 42 10.09 8.05 1.40
CA LEU A 42 9.34 8.86 0.43
C LEU A 42 7.85 8.54 0.54
N GLY A 43 7.04 9.55 0.83
CA GLY A 43 5.58 9.47 0.74
C GLY A 43 5.09 10.11 -0.53
N ILE A 44 4.24 9.41 -1.27
CA ILE A 44 3.58 9.92 -2.48
C ILE A 44 2.08 9.91 -2.27
N ASP A 45 1.42 11.02 -2.58
CA ASP A 45 -0.05 11.13 -2.59
C ASP A 45 -0.46 12.19 -3.63
N ASN A 46 -1.65 12.06 -4.21
CA ASN A 46 -2.16 13.05 -5.17
C ASN A 46 -2.88 14.22 -4.50
N SER A 47 -3.18 14.12 -3.20
CA SER A 47 -3.86 15.16 -2.42
C SER A 47 -2.89 16.12 -1.74
N GLN A 48 -2.77 17.33 -2.25
CA GLN A 48 -1.96 18.39 -1.62
C GLN A 48 -2.39 18.67 -0.17
N ALA A 49 -3.70 18.59 0.11
CA ALA A 49 -4.22 18.78 1.46
C ALA A 49 -3.77 17.67 2.43
N MET A 50 -3.70 16.41 1.96
CA MET A 50 -3.16 15.31 2.76
C MET A 50 -1.66 15.46 2.98
N LEU A 51 -0.90 15.81 1.95
CA LEU A 51 0.55 16.04 2.06
C LEU A 51 0.89 17.20 3.02
N ALA A 52 0.12 18.29 3.00
CA ALA A 52 0.31 19.38 3.95
C ALA A 52 0.13 18.91 5.41
N ARG A 53 -0.90 18.11 5.68
CA ARG A 53 -1.13 17.53 7.01
C ARG A 53 -0.06 16.48 7.36
N ALA A 54 0.35 15.65 6.40
CA ALA A 54 1.43 14.67 6.60
C ALA A 54 2.73 15.35 7.03
N ARG A 55 3.09 16.50 6.42
CA ARG A 55 4.27 17.27 6.82
C ARG A 55 4.25 17.64 8.30
N GLY A 56 3.15 18.24 8.77
CA GLY A 56 2.99 18.58 10.19
C GLY A 56 3.08 17.35 11.10
N ASN A 57 2.49 16.22 10.68
CA ASN A 57 2.55 14.97 11.45
C ASN A 57 3.99 14.40 11.53
N LEU A 58 4.75 14.45 10.44
CA LEU A 58 6.15 14.01 10.39
C LEU A 58 7.05 14.90 11.27
N GLU A 59 6.82 16.21 11.27
CA GLU A 59 7.49 17.18 12.14
C GLU A 59 7.19 16.90 13.61
N ALA A 60 5.93 16.78 13.96
CA ALA A 60 5.47 16.45 15.33
C ALA A 60 6.02 15.10 15.83
N ALA A 61 6.19 14.13 14.91
CA ALA A 61 6.76 12.83 15.23
C ALA A 61 8.30 12.82 15.31
N GLY A 62 8.97 13.92 14.93
CA GLY A 62 10.44 14.06 14.94
C GLY A 62 11.17 13.30 13.83
N VAL A 63 10.47 12.88 12.76
CA VAL A 63 11.05 12.06 11.69
C VAL A 63 11.18 12.79 10.34
N ALA A 64 10.77 14.05 10.26
CA ALA A 64 10.71 14.84 9.02
C ALA A 64 12.05 14.90 8.26
N LYS A 65 13.20 14.93 8.97
CA LYS A 65 14.53 14.99 8.34
C LYS A 65 14.88 13.78 7.47
N ARG A 66 14.22 12.65 7.70
CA ARG A 66 14.42 11.41 6.94
C ARG A 66 13.33 11.15 5.90
N CYS A 67 12.28 11.99 5.86
CA CYS A 67 11.11 11.80 5.05
C CYS A 67 10.95 12.90 4.01
N GLU A 68 10.77 12.53 2.75
CA GLU A 68 10.34 13.38 1.64
C GLU A 68 8.85 13.14 1.37
N LEU A 69 8.13 14.19 0.98
CA LEU A 69 6.76 14.11 0.51
C LEU A 69 6.66 14.66 -0.91
N ARG A 70 6.05 13.88 -1.80
CA ARG A 70 5.91 14.21 -3.22
C ARG A 70 4.45 14.10 -3.67
N ALA A 71 3.97 15.13 -4.39
CA ALA A 71 2.67 15.07 -5.03
C ALA A 71 2.78 14.36 -6.38
N ALA A 72 2.04 13.26 -6.56
CA ALA A 72 1.91 12.57 -7.84
C ALA A 72 0.65 11.71 -7.88
N ASP A 73 0.07 11.55 -9.06
CA ASP A 73 -1.00 10.59 -9.31
C ASP A 73 -0.42 9.26 -9.79
N LEU A 74 -0.82 8.16 -9.15
CA LEU A 74 -0.37 6.82 -9.54
C LEU A 74 -0.91 6.37 -10.91
N ASN A 75 -1.90 7.10 -11.44
CA ASN A 75 -2.36 6.89 -12.81
C ASN A 75 -1.46 7.54 -13.86
N ASP A 76 -0.49 8.36 -13.46
CA ASP A 76 0.52 8.95 -14.30
C ASP A 76 1.84 8.17 -14.22
N GLU A 77 2.88 8.66 -14.89
CA GLU A 77 4.20 8.04 -14.87
C GLU A 77 4.87 8.21 -13.49
N LEU A 78 5.38 7.13 -12.91
CA LEU A 78 6.04 7.13 -11.61
C LEU A 78 7.56 7.11 -11.79
N ASP A 79 8.23 8.18 -11.37
CA ASP A 79 9.70 8.20 -11.25
C ASP A 79 10.10 7.74 -9.84
N LEU A 80 10.37 6.44 -9.72
CA LEU A 80 10.86 5.79 -8.52
C LEU A 80 12.20 5.14 -8.80
N ARG A 81 13.13 5.21 -7.85
CA ARG A 81 14.47 4.62 -7.99
C ARG A 81 14.99 4.16 -6.64
N ASP A 82 15.85 3.16 -6.69
CA ASP A 82 16.70 2.73 -5.57
C ASP A 82 15.93 2.37 -4.28
N ALA A 83 14.72 1.84 -4.43
CA ALA A 83 13.90 1.41 -3.31
C ALA A 83 14.27 -0.02 -2.86
N SER A 84 14.30 -0.26 -1.56
CA SER A 84 14.34 -1.62 -1.01
C SER A 84 12.96 -2.11 -0.59
N VAL A 85 12.08 -1.19 -0.20
CA VAL A 85 10.70 -1.50 0.20
C VAL A 85 9.75 -0.49 -0.42
N VAL A 86 8.70 -0.97 -1.04
CA VAL A 86 7.55 -0.16 -1.46
C VAL A 86 6.29 -0.67 -0.78
N ILE A 87 5.47 0.24 -0.28
CA ILE A 87 4.23 -0.08 0.44
C ILE A 87 3.05 0.61 -0.25
N MET A 88 1.96 -0.11 -0.38
CA MET A 88 0.66 0.40 -0.83
C MET A 88 -0.42 -0.04 0.16
N ASN A 89 -0.76 0.83 1.10
CA ASN A 89 -1.83 0.54 2.06
C ASN A 89 -3.15 1.13 1.55
N TRP A 90 -4.08 0.28 1.15
CA TRP A 90 -5.42 0.67 0.68
C TRP A 90 -5.38 1.63 -0.51
N THR A 91 -4.40 1.47 -1.41
CA THR A 91 -4.09 2.43 -2.46
C THR A 91 -4.27 1.87 -3.86
N LEU A 92 -3.81 0.65 -4.13
CA LEU A 92 -3.88 0.02 -5.46
C LEU A 92 -5.33 -0.11 -5.96
N GLN A 93 -6.28 -0.30 -5.06
CA GLN A 93 -7.71 -0.36 -5.36
C GLN A 93 -8.28 0.92 -5.98
N PHE A 94 -7.59 2.06 -5.84
CA PHE A 94 -7.94 3.35 -6.45
C PHE A 94 -7.24 3.60 -7.79
N VAL A 95 -6.21 2.83 -8.09
CA VAL A 95 -5.56 2.86 -9.41
C VAL A 95 -6.49 2.20 -10.42
N ARG A 96 -6.70 2.86 -11.56
CA ARG A 96 -7.55 2.32 -12.64
C ARG A 96 -7.03 0.94 -13.06
N PRO A 97 -7.89 -0.07 -13.25
CA PRO A 97 -7.47 -1.42 -13.61
C PRO A 97 -6.47 -1.48 -14.77
N LEU A 98 -6.68 -0.66 -15.82
CA LEU A 98 -5.80 -0.57 -16.98
C LEU A 98 -4.38 -0.05 -16.66
N ASN A 99 -4.20 0.66 -15.55
CA ASN A 99 -2.92 1.23 -15.14
C ASN A 99 -2.17 0.37 -14.11
N ARG A 100 -2.82 -0.63 -13.49
CA ARG A 100 -2.23 -1.42 -12.40
C ARG A 100 -0.97 -2.17 -12.84
N ASP A 101 -0.99 -2.79 -14.02
CA ASP A 101 0.18 -3.47 -14.58
C ASP A 101 1.37 -2.51 -14.74
N ARG A 102 1.12 -1.29 -15.22
CA ARG A 102 2.16 -0.26 -15.36
C ARG A 102 2.72 0.15 -14.01
N VAL A 103 1.87 0.39 -13.01
CA VAL A 103 2.29 0.77 -11.65
C VAL A 103 3.14 -0.33 -11.03
N ILE A 104 2.71 -1.59 -11.09
CA ILE A 104 3.46 -2.72 -10.53
C ILE A 104 4.80 -2.92 -11.24
N ARG A 105 4.87 -2.77 -12.58
CA ARG A 105 6.14 -2.80 -13.33
C ARG A 105 7.07 -1.65 -12.95
N ALA A 106 6.55 -0.44 -12.77
CA ALA A 106 7.36 0.70 -12.33
C ALA A 106 7.95 0.46 -10.93
N ILE A 107 7.16 -0.09 -10.01
CA ILE A 107 7.63 -0.49 -8.68
C ILE A 107 8.71 -1.57 -8.78
N HIS A 108 8.49 -2.62 -9.58
CA HIS A 108 9.49 -3.66 -9.78
C HIS A 108 10.81 -3.10 -10.34
N GLY A 109 10.74 -2.18 -11.32
CA GLY A 109 11.93 -1.53 -11.87
C GLY A 109 12.68 -0.67 -10.86
N ALA A 110 11.96 -0.01 -9.94
CA ALA A 110 12.53 0.85 -8.90
C ALA A 110 13.16 0.09 -7.73
N LEU A 111 12.70 -1.14 -7.47
CA LEU A 111 13.21 -1.95 -6.37
C LEU A 111 14.63 -2.45 -6.67
N ARG A 112 15.47 -2.40 -5.65
CA ARG A 112 16.74 -3.14 -5.61
C ARG A 112 16.47 -4.65 -5.62
N ASP A 113 17.45 -5.40 -6.02
CA ASP A 113 17.41 -6.86 -5.91
C ASP A 113 17.16 -7.27 -4.47
N ARG A 114 16.32 -8.29 -4.26
CA ARG A 114 15.80 -8.72 -2.95
C ARG A 114 14.97 -7.67 -2.20
N GLY A 115 14.59 -6.59 -2.84
CA GLY A 115 13.60 -5.65 -2.31
C GLY A 115 12.19 -6.22 -2.39
N CYS A 116 11.24 -5.58 -1.70
CA CYS A 116 9.86 -6.07 -1.65
C CYS A 116 8.82 -4.98 -1.89
N LEU A 117 7.67 -5.44 -2.38
CA LEU A 117 6.42 -4.70 -2.43
C LEU A 117 5.45 -5.30 -1.41
N ILE A 118 4.90 -4.46 -0.54
CA ILE A 118 3.87 -4.81 0.45
C ILE A 118 2.57 -4.11 0.03
N VAL A 119 1.50 -4.88 -0.16
CA VAL A 119 0.19 -4.34 -0.59
C VAL A 119 -0.89 -4.78 0.36
N PHE A 120 -1.67 -3.85 0.91
CA PHE A 120 -2.89 -4.15 1.66
C PHE A 120 -4.08 -3.58 0.91
N GLU A 121 -5.06 -4.44 0.61
CA GLU A 121 -6.20 -4.09 -0.23
C GLU A 121 -7.51 -4.69 0.26
N LYS A 122 -8.60 -4.02 -0.10
CA LYS A 122 -9.90 -4.65 -0.06
C LYS A 122 -9.99 -5.69 -1.18
N VAL A 123 -10.52 -6.88 -0.86
CA VAL A 123 -10.63 -7.97 -1.82
C VAL A 123 -12.06 -8.45 -1.95
N LEU A 124 -12.39 -9.02 -3.10
CA LEU A 124 -13.64 -9.72 -3.33
C LEU A 124 -13.53 -11.15 -2.80
N GLY A 125 -14.62 -11.67 -2.25
CA GLY A 125 -14.76 -13.10 -2.00
C GLY A 125 -15.04 -13.83 -3.32
N ASP A 126 -14.52 -15.06 -3.45
CA ASP A 126 -14.69 -15.86 -4.67
C ASP A 126 -16.14 -16.27 -4.88
N GLU A 127 -16.83 -16.64 -3.81
CA GLU A 127 -18.23 -17.03 -3.80
C GLU A 127 -19.13 -15.88 -3.33
N SER A 128 -20.25 -15.68 -4.03
CA SER A 128 -21.19 -14.59 -3.76
C SER A 128 -21.72 -14.61 -2.32
N LEU A 129 -21.98 -15.82 -1.78
CA LEU A 129 -22.46 -16.00 -0.42
C LEU A 129 -21.41 -15.51 0.59
N LEU A 130 -20.17 -15.96 0.44
CA LEU A 130 -19.06 -15.58 1.33
C LEU A 130 -18.73 -14.09 1.20
N ASN A 131 -18.74 -13.56 -0.01
CA ASN A 131 -18.48 -12.14 -0.24
C ASN A 131 -19.51 -11.25 0.50
N ARG A 132 -20.80 -11.57 0.43
CA ARG A 132 -21.85 -10.85 1.20
C ARG A 132 -21.62 -10.99 2.70
N MET A 133 -21.38 -12.19 3.19
CA MET A 133 -21.11 -12.44 4.61
C MET A 133 -19.92 -11.61 5.11
N TYR A 134 -18.81 -11.53 4.35
CA TYR A 134 -17.65 -10.72 4.74
C TYR A 134 -17.96 -9.23 4.78
N ILE A 135 -18.77 -8.73 3.83
CA ILE A 135 -19.22 -7.34 3.82
C ILE A 135 -20.09 -7.05 5.07
N ASP A 136 -21.02 -7.94 5.40
CA ASP A 136 -21.91 -7.78 6.56
C ASP A 136 -21.12 -7.82 7.88
N LEU A 137 -20.17 -8.74 8.01
CA LEU A 137 -19.26 -8.83 9.17
C LEU A 137 -18.40 -7.56 9.31
N TYR A 138 -17.90 -7.02 8.19
CA TYR A 138 -17.16 -5.78 8.20
C TYR A 138 -18.03 -4.57 8.60
N TYR A 139 -19.27 -4.50 8.15
CA TYR A 139 -20.21 -3.46 8.59
C TYR A 139 -20.56 -3.61 10.07
N GLY A 140 -20.75 -4.84 10.54
CA GLY A 140 -20.91 -5.14 11.97
C GLY A 140 -19.70 -4.68 12.80
N PHE A 141 -18.50 -4.89 12.30
CA PHE A 141 -17.27 -4.38 12.93
C PHE A 141 -17.27 -2.84 13.00
N LYS A 142 -17.63 -2.15 11.94
CA LYS A 142 -17.73 -0.67 11.93
C LYS A 142 -18.72 -0.17 12.99
N ARG A 143 -19.93 -0.76 13.05
CA ARG A 143 -20.95 -0.39 14.05
C ARG A 143 -20.42 -0.56 15.47
N ARG A 144 -19.75 -1.67 15.77
CA ARG A 144 -19.13 -1.89 17.09
C ARG A 144 -18.02 -0.89 17.42
N ASN A 145 -17.43 -0.25 16.41
CA ASN A 145 -16.42 0.80 16.56
C ASN A 145 -17.02 2.23 16.44
N GLY A 146 -18.34 2.37 16.63
CA GLY A 146 -19.01 3.67 16.75
C GLY A 146 -19.45 4.34 15.45
N TYR A 147 -19.33 3.67 14.30
CA TYR A 147 -19.85 4.20 13.05
C TYR A 147 -21.37 4.01 12.96
N SER A 148 -22.09 5.06 12.62
CA SER A 148 -23.52 5.01 12.30
C SER A 148 -23.77 4.34 10.93
N ASP A 149 -24.99 3.83 10.71
CA ASP A 149 -25.39 3.28 9.42
C ASP A 149 -25.34 4.32 8.29
N LEU A 150 -25.63 5.60 8.62
CA LEU A 150 -25.52 6.71 7.68
C LEU A 150 -24.08 6.91 7.20
N GLU A 151 -23.11 7.00 8.12
CA GLU A 151 -21.68 7.13 7.77
C GLU A 151 -21.16 5.94 6.95
N ILE A 152 -21.66 4.74 7.24
CA ILE A 152 -21.33 3.52 6.47
C ILE A 152 -21.88 3.64 5.05
N ALA A 153 -23.14 4.08 4.88
CA ALA A 153 -23.79 4.26 3.60
C ALA A 153 -23.12 5.35 2.75
N GLU A 154 -22.91 6.53 3.32
CA GLU A 154 -22.24 7.65 2.66
C GLU A 154 -20.82 7.28 2.19
N LYS A 155 -20.06 6.57 3.02
CA LYS A 155 -18.72 6.11 2.64
C LYS A 155 -18.78 5.08 1.51
N ARG A 156 -19.79 4.19 1.51
CA ARG A 156 -20.00 3.22 0.44
C ARG A 156 -20.29 3.93 -0.88
N GLU A 157 -21.22 4.88 -0.89
CA GLU A 157 -21.62 5.64 -2.06
C GLU A 157 -20.45 6.45 -2.65
N ARG A 158 -19.68 7.14 -1.80
CA ARG A 158 -18.48 7.87 -2.26
C ARG A 158 -17.41 6.99 -2.89
N LEU A 159 -17.34 5.71 -2.50
CA LEU A 159 -16.35 4.77 -3.01
C LEU A 159 -16.89 3.91 -4.16
N GLU A 160 -18.17 3.98 -4.44
CA GLU A 160 -18.78 3.31 -5.58
C GLU A 160 -18.18 3.85 -6.88
N ASN A 161 -17.79 2.96 -7.78
CA ASN A 161 -17.08 3.26 -9.04
C ASN A 161 -15.69 3.92 -8.91
N VAL A 162 -15.23 4.23 -7.70
CA VAL A 162 -13.88 4.78 -7.44
C VAL A 162 -12.95 3.69 -6.94
N LEU A 163 -13.43 2.85 -6.03
CA LEU A 163 -12.69 1.72 -5.48
C LEU A 163 -13.05 0.46 -6.25
N VAL A 164 -12.08 -0.15 -6.92
CA VAL A 164 -12.25 -1.39 -7.70
C VAL A 164 -11.43 -2.51 -7.05
N PRO A 165 -12.05 -3.33 -6.17
CA PRO A 165 -11.33 -4.43 -5.54
C PRO A 165 -11.14 -5.59 -6.53
N TYR A 166 -10.02 -6.30 -6.40
CA TYR A 166 -9.73 -7.56 -7.09
C TYR A 166 -9.95 -8.73 -6.14
N ARG A 167 -10.05 -9.96 -6.67
CA ARG A 167 -9.93 -11.18 -5.88
C ARG A 167 -8.49 -11.37 -5.44
N ILE A 168 -8.28 -12.24 -4.45
CA ILE A 168 -6.92 -12.57 -4.00
C ILE A 168 -6.10 -13.10 -5.16
N GLU A 169 -6.64 -14.05 -5.93
CA GLU A 169 -5.99 -14.66 -7.08
C GLU A 169 -5.61 -13.61 -8.15
N ASP A 170 -6.51 -12.68 -8.47
CA ASP A 170 -6.25 -11.61 -9.44
C ASP A 170 -5.09 -10.71 -9.00
N ASN A 171 -4.97 -10.44 -7.69
CA ASN A 171 -3.85 -9.67 -7.14
C ASN A 171 -2.53 -10.46 -7.21
N LEU A 172 -2.52 -11.74 -6.86
CA LEU A 172 -1.32 -12.59 -6.97
C LEU A 172 -0.86 -12.72 -8.43
N GLN A 173 -1.79 -12.92 -9.37
CA GLN A 173 -1.49 -12.95 -10.79
C GLN A 173 -0.98 -11.59 -11.31
N LEU A 174 -1.55 -10.47 -10.83
CA LEU A 174 -1.06 -9.13 -11.16
C LEU A 174 0.41 -8.97 -10.74
N LEU A 175 0.77 -9.41 -9.55
CA LEU A 175 2.14 -9.37 -9.06
C LEU A 175 3.06 -10.27 -9.87
N THR A 176 2.67 -11.53 -10.09
CA THR A 176 3.46 -12.53 -10.82
C THR A 176 3.78 -12.08 -12.24
N ARG A 177 2.76 -11.65 -13.02
CA ARG A 177 2.96 -11.25 -14.43
C ARG A 177 3.76 -9.93 -14.60
N ASN A 178 3.95 -9.19 -13.51
CA ASN A 178 4.72 -7.93 -13.51
C ASN A 178 6.07 -8.02 -12.79
N GLY A 179 6.65 -9.24 -12.72
CA GLY A 179 8.03 -9.43 -12.29
C GLY A 179 8.22 -9.92 -10.86
N PHE A 180 7.13 -10.23 -10.14
CA PHE A 180 7.19 -10.77 -8.78
C PHE A 180 6.74 -12.24 -8.74
N PRO A 181 7.55 -13.20 -9.19
CA PRO A 181 7.18 -14.62 -9.16
C PRO A 181 7.09 -15.19 -7.74
N VAL A 182 7.77 -14.54 -6.79
CA VAL A 182 7.69 -14.86 -5.35
C VAL A 182 6.77 -13.86 -4.69
N ASN A 183 5.54 -14.27 -4.49
CA ASN A 183 4.53 -13.48 -3.78
C ASN A 183 3.59 -14.40 -3.00
N ASP A 184 3.04 -13.88 -1.90
CA ASP A 184 2.14 -14.64 -1.02
C ASP A 184 1.19 -13.71 -0.27
N VAL A 185 0.12 -14.29 0.29
CA VAL A 185 -0.82 -13.63 1.19
C VAL A 185 -0.28 -13.69 2.62
N VAL A 186 0.07 -12.54 3.18
CA VAL A 186 0.60 -12.43 4.56
C VAL A 186 -0.46 -12.07 5.59
N PHE A 187 -1.64 -11.65 5.13
CA PHE A 187 -2.76 -11.28 5.99
C PHE A 187 -4.10 -11.48 5.27
N ARG A 188 -5.08 -11.99 5.99
CA ARG A 188 -6.48 -12.00 5.55
C ARG A 188 -7.41 -11.73 6.72
N TRP A 189 -8.37 -10.81 6.49
CA TRP A 189 -9.44 -10.54 7.44
C TRP A 189 -10.70 -10.12 6.68
N TYR A 190 -11.72 -10.98 6.67
CA TYR A 190 -12.93 -10.83 5.88
C TYR A 190 -12.63 -10.49 4.41
N ASN A 191 -13.05 -9.28 3.97
CA ASN A 191 -12.81 -8.73 2.63
C ASN A 191 -11.57 -7.83 2.55
N TRP A 192 -10.54 -8.12 3.35
CA TRP A 192 -9.25 -7.44 3.36
C TRP A 192 -8.12 -8.45 3.27
N ALA A 193 -7.12 -8.15 2.47
CA ALA A 193 -5.93 -8.99 2.35
C ALA A 193 -4.66 -8.15 2.30
N GLY A 194 -3.56 -8.72 2.76
CA GLY A 194 -2.21 -8.20 2.62
C GLY A 194 -1.37 -9.16 1.80
N PHE A 195 -0.59 -8.62 0.89
CA PHE A 195 0.29 -9.35 -0.02
C PHE A 195 1.73 -8.88 0.19
N LEU A 196 2.65 -9.83 0.14
CA LEU A 196 4.09 -9.58 0.07
C LEU A 196 4.61 -10.12 -1.25
N ALA A 197 5.33 -9.30 -1.98
CA ALA A 197 5.95 -9.69 -3.25
C ALA A 197 7.43 -9.30 -3.23
N VAL A 198 8.32 -10.24 -3.58
CA VAL A 198 9.78 -10.07 -3.49
C VAL A 198 10.37 -10.05 -4.91
N LYS A 199 11.19 -9.04 -5.18
CA LYS A 199 12.01 -9.01 -6.39
C LYS A 199 13.18 -9.96 -6.20
N LEU A 200 13.29 -10.96 -7.05
CA LEU A 200 14.46 -11.81 -7.11
C LEU A 200 15.40 -11.35 -8.21
N ASP A 201 16.70 -11.50 -7.96
CA ASP A 201 17.72 -11.34 -8.99
C ASP A 201 17.34 -12.19 -10.22
N ALA A 202 17.52 -11.66 -11.40
CA ALA A 202 17.50 -12.49 -12.59
C ALA A 202 18.54 -13.61 -12.37
N ARG A 203 18.09 -14.87 -12.32
CA ARG A 203 19.05 -15.98 -12.27
C ARG A 203 19.92 -15.89 -13.53
N PRO A 204 21.24 -15.94 -13.36
CA PRO A 204 22.14 -15.94 -14.51
C PRO A 204 21.83 -17.10 -15.45
#